data_68ee297451004c35e0d1fc9f3dd24933
#
_entry.id   68ee297451004c35e0d1fc9f3dd24933
#
_cell.length_a   1.000
_cell.length_b   1.000
_cell.length_c   1.000
_cell.angle_alpha   90.00
_cell.angle_beta   90.00
_cell.angle_gamma   90.00
#
_symmetry.space_group_name_H-M   'P 1'
#
loop_
_entity.id
_entity.type
_entity.pdbx_description
1 polymer ?
#
loop_
_entity_poly.entity_id
_entity_poly.type
_entity_poly.pdbx_seq_one_letter_code
_entity_poly.pdbx_strand_id
1 'polypeptide(L)'
;VNTMATSNNPLLDFTDLPLFDRIRPEHVAPAVDVLLAEAETALQTVTAPDFPASWSAISKVLDVASERFSRAWSAVGHLNAVADTPELRAAYNEAMPRVTAFWTRLGSDERLYAKYKAIDVATLDAEQRQAHRNAVRNFVLGGAELQGEAKQRFAEIQERQAELSQKFSENALDATDAFAYYAQFGELEGVPEDVVNAARAAAEAEAKDGYKLTLKMPCYLPVMQFAKSSALRETLYRAYVTRASELG
;
A
#
# COMPACT_ATOMS: atom_id res chain seq x y z
N VAL A 1 -0.01 -26.75 9.94
CA VAL A 1 0.25 -25.81 8.83
C VAL A 1 -0.02 -26.57 7.54
N ASN A 2 -0.97 -26.10 6.74
CA ASN A 2 -1.48 -26.82 5.58
C ASN A 2 -0.47 -26.69 4.42
N THR A 3 0.41 -27.65 4.26
CA THR A 3 1.53 -27.66 3.30
C THR A 3 1.09 -27.57 1.82
N MET A 4 -0.16 -27.89 1.52
CA MET A 4 -0.69 -27.76 0.15
C MET A 4 -1.06 -26.32 -0.24
N ALA A 5 -1.41 -25.46 0.72
CA ALA A 5 -1.77 -24.06 0.45
C ALA A 5 -0.56 -23.17 0.11
N THR A 6 0.65 -23.61 0.45
CA THR A 6 1.88 -22.83 0.18
C THR A 6 2.55 -23.18 -1.14
N SER A 7 2.42 -24.43 -1.63
CA SER A 7 3.14 -24.89 -2.83
C SER A 7 2.65 -24.29 -4.15
N ASN A 8 1.48 -23.63 -4.20
CA ASN A 8 0.91 -23.01 -5.39
C ASN A 8 0.35 -21.60 -5.12
N ASN A 9 0.88 -20.91 -4.11
CA ASN A 9 0.42 -19.57 -3.77
C ASN A 9 1.07 -18.54 -4.71
N PRO A 10 0.28 -17.79 -5.52
CA PRO A 10 0.82 -16.83 -6.49
C PRO A 10 1.58 -15.67 -5.84
N LEU A 11 1.34 -15.36 -4.57
CA LEU A 11 2.09 -14.36 -3.80
C LEU A 11 3.51 -14.83 -3.42
N LEU A 12 3.81 -16.12 -3.56
CA LEU A 12 5.13 -16.72 -3.30
C LEU A 12 5.90 -17.02 -4.59
N ASP A 13 5.34 -16.71 -5.75
CA ASP A 13 6.01 -16.82 -7.03
C ASP A 13 6.71 -15.49 -7.36
N PHE A 14 8.04 -15.51 -7.35
CA PHE A 14 8.90 -14.35 -7.63
C PHE A 14 9.67 -14.49 -8.93
N THR A 15 9.27 -15.41 -9.81
CA THR A 15 10.01 -15.70 -11.05
C THR A 15 9.82 -14.62 -12.11
N ASP A 16 8.66 -13.92 -12.09
CA ASP A 16 8.30 -12.89 -13.04
C ASP A 16 7.42 -11.81 -12.38
N LEU A 17 6.57 -11.14 -13.14
CA LEU A 17 5.62 -10.14 -12.66
C LEU A 17 4.60 -10.75 -11.70
N PRO A 18 4.03 -9.95 -10.77
CA PRO A 18 2.98 -10.44 -9.89
C PRO A 18 1.77 -11.01 -10.67
N LEU A 19 1.31 -12.18 -10.27
CA LEU A 19 0.20 -12.89 -10.91
C LEU A 19 -1.16 -12.37 -10.42
N PHE A 20 -1.46 -11.09 -10.70
CA PHE A 20 -2.66 -10.39 -10.18
C PHE A 20 -3.97 -11.12 -10.50
N ASP A 21 -4.06 -11.76 -11.64
CA ASP A 21 -5.23 -12.56 -12.09
C ASP A 21 -5.47 -13.82 -11.26
N ARG A 22 -4.44 -14.29 -10.54
CA ARG A 22 -4.48 -15.50 -9.71
C ARG A 22 -4.54 -15.26 -8.22
N ILE A 23 -4.20 -14.05 -7.77
CA ILE A 23 -4.25 -13.71 -6.34
C ILE A 23 -5.68 -13.71 -5.86
N ARG A 24 -5.94 -14.38 -4.71
CA ARG A 24 -7.24 -14.49 -4.05
C ARG A 24 -7.08 -14.18 -2.55
N PRO A 25 -8.17 -13.82 -1.85
CA PRO A 25 -8.14 -13.53 -0.41
C PRO A 25 -7.48 -14.63 0.44
N GLU A 26 -7.75 -15.88 0.14
CA GLU A 26 -7.20 -17.04 0.85
C GLU A 26 -5.68 -17.22 0.70
N HIS A 27 -5.06 -16.55 -0.26
CA HIS A 27 -3.60 -16.58 -0.45
C HIS A 27 -2.85 -15.64 0.49
N VAL A 28 -3.52 -14.61 1.04
CA VAL A 28 -2.89 -13.52 1.79
C VAL A 28 -2.25 -14.02 3.09
N ALA A 29 -3.05 -14.60 3.97
CA ALA A 29 -2.55 -15.04 5.29
C ALA A 29 -1.42 -16.08 5.17
N PRO A 30 -1.53 -17.16 4.35
CA PRO A 30 -0.45 -18.13 4.19
C PRO A 30 0.83 -17.53 3.60
N ALA A 31 0.74 -16.58 2.66
CA ALA A 31 1.90 -15.91 2.11
C ALA A 31 2.58 -15.02 3.15
N VAL A 32 1.81 -14.26 3.91
CA VAL A 32 2.33 -13.42 5.00
C VAL A 32 3.03 -14.28 6.06
N ASP A 33 2.47 -15.43 6.43
CA ASP A 33 3.09 -16.35 7.40
C ASP A 33 4.47 -16.81 6.94
N VAL A 34 4.59 -17.24 5.70
CA VAL A 34 5.86 -17.72 5.13
C VAL A 34 6.88 -16.58 5.03
N LEU A 35 6.49 -15.47 4.41
CA LEU A 35 7.40 -14.36 4.12
C LEU A 35 7.83 -13.62 5.39
N LEU A 36 6.94 -13.51 6.37
CA LEU A 36 7.26 -12.98 7.69
C LEU A 36 8.28 -13.85 8.40
N ALA A 37 8.12 -15.17 8.38
CA ALA A 37 9.07 -16.12 8.96
C ALA A 37 10.43 -16.07 8.26
N GLU A 38 10.47 -15.96 6.92
CA GLU A 38 11.71 -15.78 6.15
C GLU A 38 12.42 -14.47 6.54
N ALA A 39 11.69 -13.36 6.62
CA ALA A 39 12.24 -12.04 6.98
C ALA A 39 12.75 -12.01 8.43
N GLU A 40 12.05 -12.64 9.37
CA GLU A 40 12.50 -12.83 10.76
C GLU A 40 13.79 -13.64 10.83
N THR A 41 13.86 -14.73 10.09
CA THR A 41 15.06 -15.57 10.02
C THR A 41 16.24 -14.78 9.46
N ALA A 42 16.00 -13.98 8.41
CA ALA A 42 17.02 -13.11 7.83
C ALA A 42 17.51 -12.07 8.84
N LEU A 43 16.59 -11.42 9.58
CA LEU A 43 16.94 -10.46 10.63
C LEU A 43 17.79 -11.12 11.74
N GLN A 44 17.39 -12.29 12.23
CA GLN A 44 18.16 -13.02 13.25
C GLN A 44 19.55 -13.38 12.73
N THR A 45 19.66 -13.79 11.47
CA THR A 45 20.94 -14.15 10.84
C THR A 45 21.89 -12.95 10.79
N VAL A 46 21.43 -11.80 10.24
CA VAL A 46 22.30 -10.62 10.06
C VAL A 46 22.63 -9.92 11.37
N THR A 47 21.81 -10.10 12.40
CA THR A 47 22.07 -9.52 13.74
C THR A 47 22.90 -10.42 14.66
N ALA A 48 23.21 -11.65 14.24
CA ALA A 48 24.06 -12.56 15.01
C ALA A 48 25.45 -11.93 15.24
N PRO A 49 26.07 -12.14 16.42
CA PRO A 49 27.36 -11.51 16.77
C PRO A 49 28.49 -11.77 15.76
N ASP A 50 28.53 -12.98 15.21
CA ASP A 50 29.54 -13.47 14.25
C ASP A 50 29.23 -13.10 12.79
N PHE A 51 28.04 -12.57 12.50
CA PHE A 51 27.70 -12.13 11.14
C PHE A 51 28.47 -10.84 10.79
N PRO A 52 29.10 -10.77 9.58
CA PRO A 52 29.96 -9.63 9.24
C PRO A 52 29.16 -8.32 9.08
N ALA A 53 29.67 -7.22 9.62
CA ALA A 53 29.17 -5.88 9.38
C ALA A 53 29.62 -5.41 7.98
N SER A 54 29.00 -5.94 6.95
CA SER A 54 29.30 -5.67 5.54
C SER A 54 28.01 -5.36 4.79
N TRP A 55 28.04 -4.28 4.01
CA TRP A 55 26.90 -3.89 3.18
C TRP A 55 26.40 -5.05 2.31
N SER A 56 27.31 -5.65 1.54
CA SER A 56 26.95 -6.73 0.63
C SER A 56 26.49 -8.01 1.33
N ALA A 57 27.01 -8.31 2.52
CA ALA A 57 26.59 -9.49 3.27
C ALA A 57 25.18 -9.31 3.85
N ILE A 58 24.89 -8.15 4.44
CA ILE A 58 23.57 -7.82 4.97
C ILE A 58 22.55 -7.81 3.84
N SER A 59 22.85 -7.12 2.72
CA SER A 59 21.95 -7.00 1.57
C SER A 59 21.57 -8.35 0.98
N LYS A 60 22.52 -9.25 0.79
CA LYS A 60 22.26 -10.60 0.26
C LYS A 60 21.28 -11.44 1.10
N VAL A 61 21.19 -11.18 2.38
CA VAL A 61 20.34 -11.95 3.29
C VAL A 61 19.06 -11.18 3.62
N LEU A 62 19.20 -9.96 4.15
CA LEU A 62 18.05 -9.21 4.67
C LEU A 62 17.26 -8.50 3.57
N ASP A 63 17.96 -7.84 2.63
CA ASP A 63 17.24 -7.08 1.59
C ASP A 63 16.49 -8.02 0.65
N VAL A 64 17.03 -9.20 0.35
CA VAL A 64 16.34 -10.20 -0.48
C VAL A 64 15.07 -10.70 0.20
N ALA A 65 15.12 -11.04 1.49
CA ALA A 65 13.96 -11.49 2.24
C ALA A 65 12.92 -10.37 2.38
N SER A 66 13.38 -9.15 2.67
CA SER A 66 12.54 -7.97 2.80
C SER A 66 11.87 -7.59 1.48
N GLU A 67 12.59 -7.66 0.35
CA GLU A 67 12.05 -7.39 -0.98
C GLU A 67 10.97 -8.39 -1.37
N ARG A 68 11.19 -9.68 -1.14
CA ARG A 68 10.17 -10.71 -1.37
C ARG A 68 8.89 -10.41 -0.59
N PHE A 69 9.02 -10.09 0.70
CA PHE A 69 7.87 -9.74 1.53
C PHE A 69 7.18 -8.45 1.05
N SER A 70 7.95 -7.39 0.80
CA SER A 70 7.44 -6.12 0.29
C SER A 70 6.70 -6.29 -1.03
N ARG A 71 7.27 -7.06 -1.97
CA ARG A 71 6.67 -7.32 -3.28
C ARG A 71 5.32 -8.03 -3.18
N ALA A 72 5.23 -9.07 -2.37
CA ALA A 72 3.97 -9.78 -2.14
C ALA A 72 2.93 -8.89 -1.46
N TRP A 73 3.31 -8.17 -0.39
CA TRP A 73 2.41 -7.29 0.33
C TRP A 73 1.93 -6.12 -0.53
N SER A 74 2.81 -5.53 -1.36
CA SER A 74 2.45 -4.47 -2.30
C SER A 74 1.45 -4.94 -3.36
N ALA A 75 1.56 -6.19 -3.83
CA ALA A 75 0.59 -6.75 -4.77
C ALA A 75 -0.81 -6.87 -4.14
N VAL A 76 -0.90 -7.32 -2.89
CA VAL A 76 -2.17 -7.37 -2.13
C VAL A 76 -2.74 -5.97 -1.93
N GLY A 77 -1.90 -5.02 -1.49
CA GLY A 77 -2.30 -3.63 -1.27
C GLY A 77 -2.78 -2.95 -2.56
N HIS A 78 -2.14 -3.24 -3.69
CA HIS A 78 -2.58 -2.74 -4.99
C HIS A 78 -3.98 -3.27 -5.35
N LEU A 79 -4.21 -4.58 -5.24
CA LEU A 79 -5.53 -5.17 -5.48
C LEU A 79 -6.59 -4.61 -4.53
N ASN A 80 -6.27 -4.42 -3.26
CA ASN A 80 -7.16 -3.79 -2.29
C ASN A 80 -7.54 -2.34 -2.68
N ALA A 81 -6.66 -1.63 -3.40
CA ALA A 81 -6.92 -0.26 -3.85
C ALA A 81 -7.71 -0.17 -5.16
N VAL A 82 -7.60 -1.15 -6.07
CA VAL A 82 -8.14 -1.04 -7.44
C VAL A 82 -9.15 -2.11 -7.82
N ALA A 83 -9.19 -3.22 -7.09
CA ALA A 83 -10.08 -4.37 -7.31
C ALA A 83 -10.60 -4.92 -5.97
N ASP A 84 -11.00 -4.00 -5.10
CA ASP A 84 -11.45 -4.29 -3.73
C ASP A 84 -12.71 -5.17 -3.72
N THR A 85 -12.69 -6.17 -2.84
CA THR A 85 -13.85 -6.97 -2.46
C THR A 85 -13.92 -7.08 -0.94
N PRO A 86 -15.09 -7.32 -0.34
CA PRO A 86 -15.21 -7.50 1.11
C PRO A 86 -14.25 -8.55 1.67
N GLU A 87 -14.05 -9.65 0.94
CA GLU A 87 -13.19 -10.76 1.35
C GLU A 87 -11.71 -10.38 1.29
N LEU A 88 -11.28 -9.66 0.23
CA LEU A 88 -9.90 -9.20 0.10
C LEU A 88 -9.57 -8.13 1.15
N ARG A 89 -10.49 -7.19 1.37
CA ARG A 89 -10.39 -6.16 2.42
C ARG A 89 -10.25 -6.79 3.80
N ALA A 90 -11.06 -7.79 4.11
CA ALA A 90 -10.97 -8.52 5.39
C ALA A 90 -9.61 -9.20 5.55
N ALA A 91 -9.13 -9.93 4.52
CA ALA A 91 -7.83 -10.60 4.57
C ALA A 91 -6.65 -9.62 4.69
N TYR A 92 -6.73 -8.47 3.99
CA TYR A 92 -5.74 -7.40 4.10
C TYR A 92 -5.70 -6.81 5.51
N ASN A 93 -6.86 -6.44 6.06
CA ASN A 93 -6.97 -5.81 7.38
C ASN A 93 -6.55 -6.76 8.51
N GLU A 94 -6.81 -8.07 8.39
CA GLU A 94 -6.34 -9.09 9.34
C GLU A 94 -4.80 -9.20 9.35
N ALA A 95 -4.17 -9.15 8.18
CA ALA A 95 -2.71 -9.30 8.06
C ALA A 95 -1.94 -8.01 8.40
N MET A 96 -2.52 -6.83 8.14
CA MET A 96 -1.88 -5.52 8.25
C MET A 96 -1.19 -5.25 9.60
N PRO A 97 -1.80 -5.53 10.78
CA PRO A 97 -1.14 -5.28 12.06
C PRO A 97 0.18 -6.05 12.21
N ARG A 98 0.22 -7.30 11.76
CA ARG A 98 1.41 -8.15 11.81
C ARG A 98 2.52 -7.63 10.90
N VAL A 99 2.15 -7.19 9.70
CA VAL A 99 3.07 -6.56 8.73
C VAL A 99 3.64 -5.27 9.29
N THR A 100 2.77 -4.40 9.82
CA THR A 100 3.17 -3.13 10.45
C THR A 100 4.10 -3.35 11.64
N ALA A 101 3.78 -4.30 12.53
CA ALA A 101 4.60 -4.63 13.69
C ALA A 101 6.00 -5.11 13.27
N PHE A 102 6.10 -5.93 12.22
CA PHE A 102 7.39 -6.39 11.70
C PHE A 102 8.24 -5.22 11.18
N TRP A 103 7.69 -4.38 10.31
CA TRP A 103 8.44 -3.26 9.73
C TRP A 103 8.85 -2.22 10.78
N THR A 104 7.98 -1.94 11.76
CA THR A 104 8.30 -1.05 12.90
C THR A 104 9.47 -1.62 13.71
N ARG A 105 9.43 -2.90 14.03
CA ARG A 105 10.49 -3.58 14.76
C ARG A 105 11.79 -3.64 13.97
N LEU A 106 11.73 -3.96 12.67
CA LEU A 106 12.89 -3.98 11.79
C LEU A 106 13.57 -2.60 11.73
N GLY A 107 12.78 -1.54 11.55
CA GLY A 107 13.27 -0.15 11.48
C GLY A 107 13.81 0.39 12.81
N SER A 108 13.51 -0.27 13.94
CA SER A 108 13.96 0.12 15.29
C SER A 108 14.84 -0.92 15.97
N ASP A 109 15.32 -1.95 15.25
CA ASP A 109 16.17 -3.00 15.83
C ASP A 109 17.58 -2.45 16.11
N GLU A 110 17.93 -2.39 17.40
CA GLU A 110 19.19 -1.82 17.89
C GLU A 110 20.40 -2.65 17.42
N ARG A 111 20.25 -3.99 17.28
CA ARG A 111 21.32 -4.88 16.84
C ARG A 111 21.62 -4.65 15.36
N LEU A 112 20.57 -4.53 14.55
CA LEU A 112 20.70 -4.22 13.13
C LEU A 112 21.30 -2.81 12.92
N TYR A 113 20.82 -1.84 13.68
CA TYR A 113 21.39 -0.48 13.69
C TYR A 113 22.88 -0.49 14.04
N ALA A 114 23.28 -1.24 15.06
CA ALA A 114 24.69 -1.40 15.42
C ALA A 114 25.52 -2.03 14.29
N LYS A 115 24.98 -3.05 13.58
CA LYS A 115 25.61 -3.63 12.39
C LYS A 115 25.84 -2.61 11.29
N TYR A 116 24.82 -1.80 10.95
CA TYR A 116 24.95 -0.73 9.95
C TYR A 116 25.99 0.30 10.37
N LYS A 117 26.02 0.74 11.63
CA LYS A 117 27.04 1.68 12.13
C LYS A 117 28.47 1.12 12.07
N ALA A 118 28.62 -0.20 12.18
CA ALA A 118 29.91 -0.87 12.15
C ALA A 118 30.43 -1.14 10.72
N ILE A 119 29.66 -0.84 9.67
CA ILE A 119 30.14 -0.99 8.29
C ILE A 119 31.29 0.00 8.03
N ASP A 120 32.40 -0.53 7.52
CA ASP A 120 33.52 0.31 7.08
C ASP A 120 33.12 1.07 5.80
N VAL A 121 32.81 2.34 5.94
CA VAL A 121 32.37 3.22 4.84
C VAL A 121 33.46 3.45 3.77
N ALA A 122 34.73 3.16 4.07
CA ALA A 122 35.81 3.26 3.10
C ALA A 122 35.72 2.14 2.03
N THR A 123 35.05 1.04 2.34
CA THR A 123 34.85 -0.09 1.43
C THR A 123 33.66 0.13 0.45
N LEU A 124 32.87 1.18 0.65
CA LEU A 124 31.66 1.47 -0.10
C LEU A 124 31.97 2.39 -1.29
N ASP A 125 31.29 2.16 -2.42
CA ASP A 125 31.23 3.12 -3.51
C ASP A 125 30.39 4.38 -3.16
N ALA A 126 30.23 5.31 -4.07
CA ALA A 126 29.53 6.59 -3.82
C ALA A 126 28.05 6.38 -3.53
N GLU A 127 27.39 5.52 -4.28
CA GLU A 127 25.97 5.16 -4.17
C GLU A 127 25.71 4.42 -2.87
N GLN A 128 26.53 3.43 -2.55
CA GLN A 128 26.44 2.65 -1.30
C GLN A 128 26.66 3.55 -0.08
N ARG A 129 27.61 4.51 -0.12
CA ARG A 129 27.80 5.49 0.96
C ARG A 129 26.57 6.34 1.18
N GLN A 130 25.90 6.78 0.11
CA GLN A 130 24.65 7.53 0.27
C GLN A 130 23.52 6.66 0.82
N ALA A 131 23.37 5.44 0.32
CA ALA A 131 22.39 4.48 0.82
C ALA A 131 22.63 4.14 2.30
N HIS A 132 23.89 3.91 2.69
CA HIS A 132 24.28 3.69 4.08
C HIS A 132 23.93 4.89 4.99
N ARG A 133 24.24 6.13 4.59
CA ARG A 133 23.84 7.33 5.35
C ARG A 133 22.33 7.41 5.52
N ASN A 134 21.58 7.12 4.46
CA ASN A 134 20.11 7.09 4.52
C ASN A 134 19.61 5.99 5.46
N ALA A 135 20.19 4.78 5.40
CA ALA A 135 19.82 3.68 6.29
C ALA A 135 20.05 4.03 7.77
N VAL A 136 21.25 4.54 8.11
CA VAL A 136 21.58 4.96 9.49
C VAL A 136 20.61 6.06 9.97
N ARG A 137 20.34 7.07 9.15
CA ARG A 137 19.34 8.11 9.47
C ARG A 137 17.94 7.51 9.66
N ASN A 138 17.54 6.59 8.82
CA ASN A 138 16.21 5.96 8.89
C ASN A 138 16.05 5.11 10.15
N PHE A 139 17.10 4.45 10.63
CA PHE A 139 17.07 3.78 11.94
C PHE A 139 16.81 4.76 13.09
N VAL A 140 17.45 5.93 13.08
CA VAL A 140 17.20 6.97 14.10
C VAL A 140 15.74 7.44 14.03
N LEU A 141 15.24 7.76 12.82
CA LEU A 141 13.86 8.16 12.59
C LEU A 141 12.85 7.05 12.88
N GLY A 142 13.25 5.80 12.70
CA GLY A 142 12.47 4.60 13.03
C GLY A 142 12.45 4.24 14.52
N GLY A 143 13.14 5.02 15.36
CA GLY A 143 13.13 4.86 16.80
C GLY A 143 14.18 3.88 17.34
N ALA A 144 15.24 3.55 16.58
CA ALA A 144 16.29 2.64 17.03
C ALA A 144 17.07 3.15 18.27
N GLU A 145 17.08 4.46 18.49
CA GLU A 145 17.71 5.08 19.67
C GLU A 145 16.72 5.32 20.82
N LEU A 146 15.44 5.08 20.62
CA LEU A 146 14.42 5.14 21.66
C LEU A 146 14.53 3.94 22.61
N GLN A 147 14.31 4.16 23.90
CA GLN A 147 14.36 3.14 24.94
C GLN A 147 13.13 3.20 25.85
N GLY A 148 12.85 2.10 26.54
CA GLY A 148 11.78 2.02 27.53
C GLY A 148 10.41 2.44 27.00
N GLU A 149 9.72 3.28 27.73
CA GLU A 149 8.37 3.74 27.42
C GLU A 149 8.28 4.49 26.10
N ALA A 150 9.32 5.27 25.72
CA ALA A 150 9.35 6.01 24.47
C ALA A 150 9.35 5.08 23.25
N LYS A 151 10.08 3.96 23.33
CA LYS A 151 10.11 2.94 22.26
C LYS A 151 8.76 2.24 22.13
N GLN A 152 8.16 1.87 23.25
CA GLN A 152 6.82 1.26 23.27
C GLN A 152 5.80 2.23 22.68
N ARG A 153 5.81 3.49 23.12
CA ARG A 153 4.88 4.52 22.64
C ARG A 153 5.04 4.79 21.13
N PHE A 154 6.27 4.75 20.62
CA PHE A 154 6.52 4.87 19.18
C PHE A 154 5.86 3.72 18.40
N ALA A 155 5.99 2.47 18.86
CA ALA A 155 5.36 1.32 18.22
C ALA A 155 3.82 1.45 18.19
N GLU A 156 3.20 1.85 19.32
CA GLU A 156 1.76 2.10 19.41
C GLU A 156 1.29 3.19 18.41
N ILE A 157 2.09 4.26 18.25
CA ILE A 157 1.79 5.32 17.30
C ILE A 157 1.86 4.79 15.87
N GLN A 158 2.86 3.98 15.51
CA GLN A 158 2.99 3.39 14.18
C GLN A 158 1.81 2.48 13.84
N GLU A 159 1.39 1.63 14.79
CA GLU A 159 0.23 0.76 14.62
C GLU A 159 -1.05 1.59 14.42
N ARG A 160 -1.28 2.59 15.29
CA ARG A 160 -2.45 3.48 15.18
C ARG A 160 -2.44 4.29 13.89
N GLN A 161 -1.29 4.74 13.44
CA GLN A 161 -1.16 5.47 12.18
C GLN A 161 -1.49 4.58 10.98
N ALA A 162 -1.01 3.32 10.97
CA ALA A 162 -1.34 2.37 9.92
C ALA A 162 -2.86 2.10 9.86
N GLU A 163 -3.50 1.86 11.00
CA GLU A 163 -4.95 1.67 11.12
C GLU A 163 -5.73 2.87 10.57
N LEU A 164 -5.38 4.08 11.02
CA LEU A 164 -6.07 5.30 10.59
C LEU A 164 -5.87 5.58 9.10
N SER A 165 -4.67 5.35 8.57
CA SER A 165 -4.37 5.52 7.14
C SER A 165 -5.17 4.53 6.29
N GLN A 166 -5.29 3.28 6.73
CA GLN A 166 -6.10 2.28 6.05
C GLN A 166 -7.58 2.67 6.07
N LYS A 167 -8.11 3.04 7.24
CA LYS A 167 -9.49 3.50 7.37
C LYS A 167 -9.80 4.69 6.47
N PHE A 168 -8.89 5.66 6.40
CA PHE A 168 -9.04 6.81 5.51
C PHE A 168 -9.08 6.37 4.03
N SER A 169 -8.20 5.46 3.63
CA SER A 169 -8.15 4.95 2.26
C SER A 169 -9.44 4.20 1.89
N GLU A 170 -9.95 3.36 2.78
CA GLU A 170 -11.22 2.66 2.61
C GLU A 170 -12.39 3.64 2.48
N ASN A 171 -12.49 4.63 3.37
CA ASN A 171 -13.54 5.64 3.32
C ASN A 171 -13.49 6.45 2.01
N ALA A 172 -12.29 6.80 1.53
CA ALA A 172 -12.13 7.52 0.27
C ALA A 172 -12.54 6.67 -0.94
N LEU A 173 -12.22 5.38 -0.92
CA LEU A 173 -12.61 4.42 -1.96
C LEU A 173 -14.13 4.24 -1.97
N ASP A 174 -14.72 3.95 -0.81
CA ASP A 174 -16.15 3.72 -0.65
C ASP A 174 -16.97 4.96 -1.06
N ALA A 175 -16.54 6.16 -0.66
CA ALA A 175 -17.18 7.42 -1.07
C ALA A 175 -17.07 7.67 -2.59
N THR A 176 -15.93 7.26 -3.19
CA THR A 176 -15.75 7.37 -4.66
C THR A 176 -16.69 6.43 -5.41
N ASP A 177 -16.83 5.19 -4.92
CA ASP A 177 -17.65 4.17 -5.57
C ASP A 177 -19.15 4.39 -5.34
N ALA A 178 -19.54 4.92 -4.19
CA ALA A 178 -20.93 5.21 -3.87
C ALA A 178 -21.49 6.45 -4.60
N PHE A 179 -20.64 7.36 -5.06
CA PHE A 179 -21.09 8.59 -5.70
C PHE A 179 -21.61 8.34 -7.12
N ALA A 180 -22.81 8.83 -7.39
CA ALA A 180 -23.39 8.91 -8.73
C ALA A 180 -24.20 10.21 -8.88
N TYR A 181 -23.93 10.93 -9.96
CA TYR A 181 -24.74 12.08 -10.38
C TYR A 181 -25.30 11.81 -11.77
N TYR A 182 -26.63 11.87 -11.94
CA TYR A 182 -27.30 11.62 -13.22
C TYR A 182 -27.58 12.95 -13.90
N ALA A 183 -26.65 13.40 -14.73
CA ALA A 183 -26.74 14.66 -15.46
C ALA A 183 -27.76 14.59 -16.59
N GLN A 184 -28.36 15.76 -16.92
CA GLN A 184 -29.09 15.94 -18.13
C GLN A 184 -28.16 16.33 -19.28
N PHE A 185 -28.56 16.08 -20.54
CA PHE A 185 -27.70 16.33 -21.70
C PHE A 185 -27.18 17.78 -21.78
N GLY A 186 -28.02 18.75 -21.45
CA GLY A 186 -27.64 20.17 -21.47
C GLY A 186 -26.58 20.58 -20.47
N GLU A 187 -26.39 19.81 -19.38
CA GLU A 187 -25.33 20.05 -18.39
C GLU A 187 -23.95 19.65 -18.90
N LEU A 188 -23.89 18.75 -19.90
CA LEU A 188 -22.68 18.17 -20.47
C LEU A 188 -22.10 18.98 -21.63
N GLU A 189 -22.61 20.19 -21.91
CA GLU A 189 -22.03 21.02 -22.95
C GLU A 189 -20.54 21.24 -22.75
N GLY A 190 -19.74 20.89 -23.77
CA GLY A 190 -18.28 20.99 -23.76
C GLY A 190 -17.55 19.73 -23.34
N VAL A 191 -18.22 18.76 -22.70
CA VAL A 191 -17.61 17.48 -22.32
C VAL A 191 -17.31 16.63 -23.56
N PRO A 192 -16.14 15.97 -23.67
CA PRO A 192 -15.79 15.12 -24.79
C PRO A 192 -16.83 14.00 -25.04
N GLU A 193 -17.05 13.69 -26.31
CA GLU A 193 -18.12 12.77 -26.74
C GLU A 193 -17.94 11.34 -26.19
N ASP A 194 -16.72 10.85 -26.10
CA ASP A 194 -16.39 9.55 -25.54
C ASP A 194 -16.77 9.44 -24.06
N VAL A 195 -16.56 10.52 -23.29
CA VAL A 195 -16.98 10.61 -21.87
C VAL A 195 -18.51 10.66 -21.76
N VAL A 196 -19.17 11.43 -22.62
CA VAL A 196 -20.66 11.50 -22.67
C VAL A 196 -21.24 10.13 -23.00
N ASN A 197 -20.68 9.41 -23.99
CA ASN A 197 -21.14 8.10 -24.37
C ASN A 197 -20.92 7.06 -23.26
N ALA A 198 -19.79 7.09 -22.59
CA ALA A 198 -19.51 6.23 -21.43
C ALA A 198 -20.48 6.51 -20.28
N ALA A 199 -20.76 7.77 -20.00
CA ALA A 199 -21.72 8.17 -18.96
C ALA A 199 -23.16 7.73 -19.26
N ARG A 200 -23.57 7.78 -20.55
CA ARG A 200 -24.85 7.24 -21.01
C ARG A 200 -24.94 5.74 -20.79
N ALA A 201 -23.95 5.00 -21.29
CA ALA A 201 -23.90 3.55 -21.14
C ALA A 201 -23.93 3.10 -19.67
N ALA A 202 -23.24 3.85 -18.79
CA ALA A 202 -23.26 3.58 -17.36
C ALA A 202 -24.63 3.81 -16.71
N ALA A 203 -25.38 4.82 -17.13
CA ALA A 203 -26.74 5.04 -16.66
C ALA A 203 -27.72 3.98 -17.17
N GLU A 204 -27.62 3.63 -18.46
CA GLU A 204 -28.44 2.57 -19.09
C GLU A 204 -28.22 1.20 -18.41
N ALA A 205 -26.99 0.88 -18.06
CA ALA A 205 -26.67 -0.39 -17.35
C ALA A 205 -27.37 -0.50 -15.98
N GLU A 206 -27.76 0.63 -15.39
CA GLU A 206 -28.48 0.70 -14.11
C GLU A 206 -29.98 0.99 -14.30
N ALA A 207 -30.48 0.96 -15.54
CA ALA A 207 -31.85 1.32 -15.90
C ALA A 207 -32.24 2.73 -15.38
N LYS A 208 -31.31 3.70 -15.45
CA LYS A 208 -31.49 5.09 -15.08
C LYS A 208 -31.50 5.99 -16.31
N ASP A 209 -32.34 7.05 -16.27
CA ASP A 209 -32.34 8.09 -17.29
C ASP A 209 -31.15 9.04 -17.10
N GLY A 210 -30.69 9.62 -18.22
CA GLY A 210 -29.62 10.63 -18.21
C GLY A 210 -28.22 10.05 -18.38
N TYR A 211 -27.23 10.67 -17.75
CA TYR A 211 -25.81 10.42 -17.93
C TYR A 211 -25.14 10.25 -16.56
N LYS A 212 -24.73 9.04 -16.22
CA LYS A 212 -24.10 8.75 -14.91
C LYS A 212 -22.68 9.29 -14.88
N LEU A 213 -22.47 10.32 -14.06
CA LEU A 213 -21.14 10.85 -13.73
C LEU A 213 -20.66 10.28 -12.40
N THR A 214 -19.38 9.97 -12.32
CA THR A 214 -18.71 9.39 -11.15
C THR A 214 -17.51 10.23 -10.73
N LEU A 215 -16.94 9.96 -9.55
CA LEU A 215 -15.70 10.60 -9.10
C LEU A 215 -14.43 9.86 -9.57
N LYS A 216 -14.57 8.83 -10.40
CA LYS A 216 -13.41 8.14 -11.01
C LYS A 216 -12.75 9.05 -12.04
N MET A 217 -11.41 9.09 -12.01
CA MET A 217 -10.62 10.04 -12.80
C MET A 217 -10.98 10.10 -14.28
N PRO A 218 -11.24 8.99 -15.00
CA PRO A 218 -11.62 9.05 -16.41
C PRO A 218 -12.94 9.77 -16.68
N CYS A 219 -13.84 9.89 -15.70
CA CYS A 219 -15.07 10.66 -15.78
C CYS A 219 -14.88 12.06 -15.17
N TYR A 220 -14.39 12.13 -13.94
CA TYR A 220 -14.28 13.37 -13.16
C TYR A 220 -13.41 14.42 -13.87
N LEU A 221 -12.19 14.05 -14.27
CA LEU A 221 -11.24 15.02 -14.80
C LEU A 221 -11.70 15.69 -16.10
N PRO A 222 -12.18 14.96 -17.13
CA PRO A 222 -12.70 15.60 -18.34
C PRO A 222 -13.93 16.50 -18.08
N VAL A 223 -14.83 16.11 -17.19
CA VAL A 223 -15.96 16.96 -16.82
C VAL A 223 -15.49 18.26 -16.18
N MET A 224 -14.53 18.18 -15.24
CA MET A 224 -13.95 19.38 -14.61
C MET A 224 -13.22 20.30 -15.59
N GLN A 225 -12.58 19.73 -16.60
CA GLN A 225 -11.81 20.50 -17.59
C GLN A 225 -12.68 21.14 -18.68
N PHE A 226 -13.73 20.46 -19.12
CA PHE A 226 -14.41 20.80 -20.36
C PHE A 226 -15.89 21.17 -20.21
N ALA A 227 -16.59 20.71 -19.15
CA ALA A 227 -17.99 21.10 -18.97
C ALA A 227 -18.13 22.62 -18.83
N LYS A 228 -19.03 23.22 -19.61
CA LYS A 228 -19.34 24.67 -19.51
C LYS A 228 -20.15 24.98 -18.26
N SER A 229 -20.98 24.05 -17.78
CA SER A 229 -21.76 24.21 -16.57
C SER A 229 -20.90 24.33 -15.31
N SER A 230 -20.80 25.53 -14.74
CA SER A 230 -20.11 25.77 -13.48
C SER A 230 -20.81 25.09 -12.30
N ALA A 231 -22.12 24.99 -12.30
CA ALA A 231 -22.88 24.30 -11.27
C ALA A 231 -22.59 22.80 -11.24
N LEU A 232 -22.47 22.16 -12.42
CA LEU A 232 -22.07 20.76 -12.51
C LEU A 232 -20.65 20.55 -11.97
N ARG A 233 -19.71 21.40 -12.39
CA ARG A 233 -18.32 21.31 -11.89
C ARG A 233 -18.27 21.52 -10.37
N GLU A 234 -19.02 22.47 -9.81
CA GLU A 234 -19.08 22.69 -8.37
C GLU A 234 -19.60 21.45 -7.63
N THR A 235 -20.67 20.83 -8.12
CA THR A 235 -21.25 19.62 -7.53
C THR A 235 -20.22 18.49 -7.46
N LEU A 236 -19.55 18.20 -8.58
CA LEU A 236 -18.54 17.14 -8.62
C LEU A 236 -17.29 17.49 -7.79
N TYR A 237 -16.85 18.75 -7.84
CA TYR A 237 -15.72 19.24 -7.06
C TYR A 237 -15.95 19.05 -5.56
N ARG A 238 -17.09 19.51 -5.04
CA ARG A 238 -17.40 19.36 -3.62
C ARG A 238 -17.44 17.90 -3.22
N ALA A 239 -18.12 17.06 -3.97
CA ALA A 239 -18.16 15.62 -3.71
C ALA A 239 -16.76 14.98 -3.71
N TYR A 240 -15.89 15.42 -4.64
CA TYR A 240 -14.53 14.89 -4.74
C TYR A 240 -13.64 15.29 -3.57
N VAL A 241 -13.66 16.57 -3.15
CA VAL A 241 -12.74 17.08 -2.12
C VAL A 241 -13.17 16.76 -0.69
N THR A 242 -14.44 16.40 -0.47
CA THR A 242 -14.96 16.04 0.87
C THR A 242 -14.97 14.54 1.13
N ARG A 243 -14.49 13.71 0.18
CA ARG A 243 -14.40 12.26 0.39
C ARG A 243 -13.60 11.94 1.65
N ALA A 244 -14.11 11.02 2.45
CA ALA A 244 -13.50 10.54 3.69
C ALA A 244 -13.29 11.62 4.79
N SER A 245 -13.77 12.85 4.60
CA SER A 245 -13.58 13.93 5.58
C SER A 245 -14.87 14.41 6.23
N GLU A 246 -15.98 14.51 5.49
CA GLU A 246 -17.24 15.05 6.01
C GLU A 246 -18.37 14.01 6.11
N LEU A 247 -18.24 12.89 5.44
CA LEU A 247 -19.28 11.86 5.32
C LEU A 247 -18.81 10.48 5.80
N GLY A 248 -17.73 10.44 6.57
CA GLY A 248 -17.14 9.20 7.11
C GLY A 248 -17.81 8.71 8.37
#